data_41f20d7460d81c640f97890c24203386
#
_entry.id   41f20d7460d81c640f97890c24203386
#
_cell.length_a   1.000
_cell.length_b   1.000
_cell.length_c   1.000
_cell.angle_alpha   90.00
_cell.angle_beta   90.00
_cell.angle_gamma   90.00
#
_symmetry.space_group_name_H-M   'P 1'
#
loop_
_entity.id
_entity.type
_entity.pdbx_description
1 polymer ?
#
loop_
_entity_poly.entity_id
_entity_poly.type
_entity_poly.pdbx_seq_one_letter_code
_entity_poly.pdbx_strand_id
1 'polypeptide(L)'
;FAPELIDSVMEEIVGMEQPYRYRNKAQFPVGRDREGRTVTGFYAGRTHTIIPNRNCLLGMPMNEKILETVLSFMEKYRIEPYDEKTNRGVVRHVLTRYGHTTKEWMVCLVINRTKLPYADALVEELVKLEGMTSISININQKNTNVILGEKVETLWGSLYITDYIHLRTGADWQVEGDGIAYRISPQSFYQVNPIQTEKLYSTALAYAGLTGEESVWDLYCGIGTISLFLAQRAKQVYGVEIVPQAIADAKENAKLNGITNAEFFVGKAEDICGRAARIIK
;
A
#
# COMPACT_ATOMS: atom_id res chain seq x y z
N PHE A 1 -27.01 -2.92 22.80
CA PHE A 1 -27.04 -4.00 21.80
C PHE A 1 -28.24 -4.90 22.12
N ALA A 2 -29.06 -5.22 21.11
CA ALA A 2 -30.21 -6.11 21.22
C ALA A 2 -29.80 -7.47 20.62
N PRO A 3 -29.37 -8.44 21.45
CA PRO A 3 -28.85 -9.73 20.96
C PRO A 3 -29.85 -10.46 20.05
N GLU A 4 -31.15 -10.30 20.31
CA GLU A 4 -32.25 -10.91 19.55
C GLU A 4 -32.36 -10.38 18.10
N LEU A 5 -31.73 -9.23 17.78
CA LEU A 5 -31.71 -8.69 16.43
C LEU A 5 -30.49 -9.13 15.61
N ILE A 6 -29.46 -9.65 16.26
CA ILE A 6 -28.19 -10.00 15.58
C ILE A 6 -28.46 -11.00 14.47
N ASP A 7 -29.15 -12.10 14.76
CA ASP A 7 -29.41 -13.16 13.78
C ASP A 7 -30.30 -12.70 12.60
N SER A 8 -31.08 -11.61 12.80
CA SER A 8 -31.95 -11.08 11.76
C SER A 8 -31.28 -10.08 10.83
N VAL A 9 -30.12 -9.53 11.24
CA VAL A 9 -29.38 -8.50 10.49
C VAL A 9 -27.99 -8.94 10.05
N MET A 10 -27.50 -10.08 10.55
CA MET A 10 -26.23 -10.64 10.11
C MET A 10 -26.41 -11.32 8.75
N GLU A 11 -25.56 -10.91 7.83
CA GLU A 11 -25.44 -11.56 6.53
C GLU A 11 -24.31 -12.60 6.55
N GLU A 12 -24.27 -13.46 5.54
CA GLU A 12 -23.21 -14.44 5.38
C GLU A 12 -21.86 -13.76 5.16
N ILE A 13 -20.79 -14.41 5.66
CA ILE A 13 -19.43 -13.90 5.50
C ILE A 13 -19.02 -13.94 4.02
N VAL A 14 -18.64 -12.80 3.48
CA VAL A 14 -18.07 -12.69 2.14
C VAL A 14 -16.61 -13.14 2.17
N GLY A 15 -16.38 -14.44 1.99
CA GLY A 15 -15.07 -15.07 2.05
C GLY A 15 -14.20 -14.84 0.81
N MET A 16 -12.94 -15.25 0.93
CA MET A 16 -11.98 -15.29 -0.20
C MET A 16 -12.06 -16.64 -0.92
N GLU A 17 -12.05 -16.62 -2.25
CA GLU A 17 -11.92 -17.83 -3.07
C GLU A 17 -10.50 -18.41 -3.00
N GLN A 18 -9.50 -17.52 -3.01
CA GLN A 18 -8.08 -17.87 -2.93
C GLN A 18 -7.45 -17.26 -1.68
N PRO A 19 -7.25 -18.04 -0.58
CA PRO A 19 -6.74 -17.52 0.68
C PRO A 19 -5.21 -17.39 0.70
N TYR A 20 -4.54 -17.70 -0.41
CA TYR A 20 -3.09 -17.59 -0.57
C TYR A 20 -2.72 -16.64 -1.72
N ARG A 21 -1.49 -16.12 -1.70
CA ARG A 21 -0.90 -15.30 -2.77
C ARG A 21 -1.71 -14.03 -3.12
N TYR A 22 -2.44 -13.48 -2.15
CA TYR A 22 -3.30 -12.31 -2.36
C TYR A 22 -2.66 -10.98 -1.94
N ARG A 23 -1.65 -11.01 -1.04
CA ARG A 23 -1.07 -9.76 -0.53
C ARG A 23 -0.24 -9.06 -1.59
N ASN A 24 -0.70 -7.87 -1.95
CA ASN A 24 -0.03 -7.00 -2.92
C ASN A 24 1.05 -6.10 -2.29
N LYS A 25 1.26 -6.16 -0.99
CA LYS A 25 2.32 -5.45 -0.26
C LYS A 25 2.96 -6.34 0.77
N ALA A 26 4.30 -6.32 0.83
CA ALA A 26 5.06 -6.93 1.91
C ALA A 26 6.22 -6.03 2.34
N GLN A 27 6.61 -6.14 3.62
CA GLN A 27 7.74 -5.44 4.21
C GLN A 27 8.58 -6.47 4.96
N PHE A 28 9.79 -6.69 4.48
CA PHE A 28 10.68 -7.70 5.01
C PHE A 28 11.85 -7.03 5.73
N PRO A 29 12.00 -7.19 7.06
CA PRO A 29 13.20 -6.76 7.76
C PRO A 29 14.42 -7.53 7.22
N VAL A 30 15.56 -6.86 7.19
CA VAL A 30 16.86 -7.44 6.85
C VAL A 30 17.77 -7.35 8.06
N GLY A 31 18.40 -8.43 8.43
CA GLY A 31 19.26 -8.49 9.61
C GLY A 31 20.23 -9.66 9.58
N ARG A 32 20.72 -10.05 10.74
CA ARG A 32 21.62 -11.21 10.90
C ARG A 32 20.95 -12.30 11.73
N ASP A 33 21.16 -13.54 11.32
CA ASP A 33 20.82 -14.70 12.15
C ASP A 33 21.88 -14.93 13.27
N ARG A 34 21.69 -15.99 14.05
CA ARG A 34 22.61 -16.35 15.13
C ARG A 34 24.01 -16.74 14.64
N GLU A 35 24.11 -17.21 13.41
CA GLU A 35 25.36 -17.59 12.75
C GLU A 35 26.03 -16.40 12.04
N GLY A 36 25.44 -15.18 12.12
CA GLY A 36 25.97 -13.98 11.52
C GLY A 36 25.68 -13.81 10.03
N ARG A 37 24.87 -14.70 9.41
CA ARG A 37 24.49 -14.62 8.00
C ARG A 37 23.42 -13.56 7.80
N THR A 38 23.47 -12.83 6.70
CA THR A 38 22.42 -11.88 6.33
C THR A 38 21.14 -12.66 5.97
N VAL A 39 20.05 -12.33 6.65
CA VAL A 39 18.74 -12.97 6.47
C VAL A 39 17.63 -11.92 6.32
N THR A 40 16.54 -12.35 5.72
CA THR A 40 15.29 -11.58 5.62
C THR A 40 14.10 -12.49 5.88
N GLY A 41 12.98 -11.92 6.33
CA GLY A 41 11.78 -12.67 6.66
C GLY A 41 10.80 -11.85 7.49
N PHE A 42 10.38 -12.37 8.63
CA PHE A 42 9.46 -11.69 9.54
C PHE A 42 9.98 -11.71 10.97
N TYR A 43 9.61 -10.70 11.75
CA TYR A 43 9.94 -10.71 13.18
C TYR A 43 9.16 -11.79 13.94
N ALA A 44 9.84 -12.52 14.78
CA ALA A 44 9.19 -13.39 15.76
C ALA A 44 8.34 -12.54 16.72
N GLY A 45 7.19 -13.05 17.10
CA GLY A 45 6.24 -12.33 17.96
C GLY A 45 6.90 -11.74 19.21
N ARG A 46 6.67 -10.46 19.47
CA ARG A 46 7.21 -9.69 20.61
C ARG A 46 8.73 -9.57 20.65
N THR A 47 9.41 -9.82 19.54
CA THR A 47 10.88 -9.69 19.43
C THR A 47 11.25 -9.05 18.09
N HIS A 48 12.53 -8.64 17.95
CA HIS A 48 13.10 -8.22 16.67
C HIS A 48 14.03 -9.30 16.07
N THR A 49 13.89 -10.55 16.52
CA THR A 49 14.56 -11.69 15.91
C THR A 49 13.87 -12.03 14.60
N ILE A 50 14.62 -12.05 13.51
CA ILE A 50 14.08 -12.38 12.17
C ILE A 50 13.99 -13.90 12.06
N ILE A 51 12.78 -14.39 11.76
CA ILE A 51 12.54 -15.75 11.29
C ILE A 51 12.75 -15.72 9.77
N PRO A 52 13.78 -16.39 9.23
CA PRO A 52 14.03 -16.40 7.80
C PRO A 52 12.83 -16.96 7.04
N ASN A 53 12.28 -16.16 6.14
CA ASN A 53 11.17 -16.56 5.27
C ASN A 53 11.18 -15.69 4.01
N ARG A 54 11.49 -16.27 2.87
CA ARG A 54 11.49 -15.60 1.56
C ARG A 54 10.25 -15.93 0.74
N ASN A 55 9.58 -17.06 1.05
CA ASN A 55 8.42 -17.55 0.33
C ASN A 55 7.20 -17.66 1.24
N CYS A 56 6.67 -16.52 1.68
CA CYS A 56 5.43 -16.45 2.44
C CYS A 56 4.23 -16.81 1.55
N LEU A 57 3.41 -17.77 1.97
CA LEU A 57 2.23 -18.19 1.21
C LEU A 57 1.17 -17.10 1.02
N LEU A 58 1.14 -16.08 1.86
CA LEU A 58 0.23 -14.94 1.69
C LEU A 58 0.73 -13.94 0.64
N GLY A 59 2.06 -13.80 0.50
CA GLY A 59 2.69 -12.87 -0.44
C GLY A 59 2.80 -13.43 -1.85
N MET A 60 2.97 -12.54 -2.81
CA MET A 60 3.18 -12.92 -4.22
C MET A 60 4.49 -13.71 -4.41
N PRO A 61 4.52 -14.72 -5.30
CA PRO A 61 5.69 -15.56 -5.51
C PRO A 61 6.96 -14.80 -5.90
N MET A 62 6.84 -13.72 -6.65
CA MET A 62 7.98 -12.88 -7.07
C MET A 62 8.76 -12.28 -5.89
N ASN A 63 8.15 -12.17 -4.70
CA ASN A 63 8.86 -11.72 -3.50
C ASN A 63 10.11 -12.56 -3.23
N GLU A 64 10.06 -13.86 -3.44
CA GLU A 64 11.20 -14.75 -3.24
C GLU A 64 12.39 -14.36 -4.14
N LYS A 65 12.14 -14.16 -5.44
CA LYS A 65 13.16 -13.74 -6.40
C LYS A 65 13.72 -12.33 -6.08
N ILE A 66 12.87 -11.41 -5.71
CA ILE A 66 13.28 -10.05 -5.30
C ILE A 66 14.20 -10.12 -4.08
N LEU A 67 13.80 -10.87 -3.05
CA LEU A 67 14.58 -11.01 -1.83
C LEU A 67 15.93 -11.72 -2.07
N GLU A 68 15.96 -12.76 -2.91
CA GLU A 68 17.19 -13.43 -3.31
C GLU A 68 18.13 -12.49 -4.06
N THR A 69 17.61 -11.68 -4.98
CA THR A 69 18.40 -10.68 -5.70
C THR A 69 19.00 -9.66 -4.74
N VAL A 70 18.20 -9.13 -3.80
CA VAL A 70 18.69 -8.17 -2.80
C VAL A 70 19.73 -8.78 -1.87
N LEU A 71 19.52 -10.00 -1.37
CA LEU A 71 20.49 -10.66 -0.48
C LEU A 71 21.80 -10.96 -1.22
N SER A 72 21.74 -11.47 -2.45
CA SER A 72 22.91 -11.73 -3.28
C SER A 72 23.69 -10.46 -3.59
N PHE A 73 22.99 -9.35 -3.87
CA PHE A 73 23.61 -8.04 -4.02
C PHE A 73 24.31 -7.60 -2.73
N MET A 74 23.66 -7.72 -1.59
CA MET A 74 24.23 -7.33 -0.30
C MET A 74 25.49 -8.15 0.02
N GLU A 75 25.48 -9.45 -0.25
CA GLU A 75 26.63 -10.34 -0.06
C GLU A 75 27.79 -9.97 -0.99
N LYS A 76 27.53 -9.85 -2.30
CA LYS A 76 28.52 -9.52 -3.33
C LYS A 76 29.25 -8.21 -3.05
N TYR A 77 28.52 -7.18 -2.62
CA TYR A 77 29.06 -5.83 -2.39
C TYR A 77 29.35 -5.53 -0.92
N ARG A 78 29.24 -6.54 -0.05
CA ARG A 78 29.47 -6.43 1.41
C ARG A 78 28.64 -5.32 2.04
N ILE A 79 27.37 -5.20 1.64
CA ILE A 79 26.43 -4.25 2.20
C ILE A 79 25.89 -4.81 3.53
N GLU A 80 26.19 -4.12 4.62
CA GLU A 80 25.78 -4.56 5.96
C GLU A 80 24.28 -4.35 6.18
N PRO A 81 23.56 -5.34 6.72
CA PRO A 81 22.20 -5.15 7.22
C PRO A 81 22.21 -4.18 8.41
N TYR A 82 21.08 -3.48 8.59
CA TYR A 82 20.92 -2.59 9.73
C TYR A 82 20.85 -3.36 11.05
N ASP A 83 21.59 -2.89 12.03
CA ASP A 83 21.53 -3.34 13.42
C ASP A 83 20.95 -2.21 14.29
N GLU A 84 19.76 -2.42 14.83
CA GLU A 84 19.05 -1.42 15.63
C GLU A 84 19.71 -1.14 16.98
N LYS A 85 20.48 -2.09 17.54
CA LYS A 85 21.17 -1.93 18.82
C LYS A 85 22.31 -0.91 18.71
N THR A 86 23.00 -0.94 17.57
CA THR A 86 24.15 -0.07 17.31
C THR A 86 23.82 1.11 16.42
N ASN A 87 22.63 1.13 15.82
CA ASN A 87 22.19 2.08 14.79
C ASN A 87 23.16 2.13 13.58
N ARG A 88 23.75 0.99 13.22
CA ARG A 88 24.72 0.83 12.14
C ARG A 88 24.19 -0.07 11.05
N GLY A 89 24.88 -0.09 9.90
CA GLY A 89 24.48 -0.84 8.71
C GLY A 89 23.77 0.02 7.70
N VAL A 90 23.27 -0.59 6.64
CA VAL A 90 22.70 0.11 5.48
C VAL A 90 21.24 -0.28 5.26
N VAL A 91 20.96 -1.54 4.94
CA VAL A 91 19.62 -1.99 4.55
C VAL A 91 18.83 -2.42 5.79
N ARG A 92 17.68 -1.78 6.01
CA ARG A 92 16.76 -2.04 7.11
C ARG A 92 15.65 -3.00 6.70
N HIS A 93 14.96 -2.67 5.59
CA HIS A 93 13.83 -3.45 5.09
C HIS A 93 13.84 -3.45 3.57
N VAL A 94 13.22 -4.49 3.01
CA VAL A 94 12.81 -4.55 1.62
C VAL A 94 11.28 -4.45 1.59
N LEU A 95 10.75 -3.41 0.98
CA LEU A 95 9.34 -3.24 0.72
C LEU A 95 9.07 -3.63 -0.73
N THR A 96 8.06 -4.47 -0.93
CA THR A 96 7.56 -4.83 -2.25
C THR A 96 6.09 -4.44 -2.39
N ARG A 97 5.70 -4.02 -3.59
CA ARG A 97 4.32 -3.82 -3.98
C ARG A 97 4.06 -4.42 -5.35
N TYR A 98 2.83 -4.86 -5.55
CA TYR A 98 2.37 -5.47 -6.79
C TYR A 98 1.03 -4.89 -7.22
N GLY A 99 0.94 -4.39 -8.45
CA GLY A 99 -0.31 -4.03 -9.09
C GLY A 99 -1.02 -5.30 -9.55
N HIS A 100 -2.15 -5.62 -8.91
CA HIS A 100 -2.86 -6.88 -9.18
C HIS A 100 -3.40 -6.93 -10.61
N THR A 101 -3.91 -5.80 -11.11
CA THR A 101 -4.46 -5.67 -12.47
C THR A 101 -3.35 -5.45 -13.48
N THR A 102 -2.44 -4.50 -13.22
CA THR A 102 -1.40 -4.08 -14.16
C THR A 102 -0.19 -5.02 -14.22
N LYS A 103 -0.02 -5.88 -13.21
CA LYS A 103 1.15 -6.76 -13.03
C LYS A 103 2.46 -6.00 -12.78
N GLU A 104 2.38 -4.73 -12.47
CA GLU A 104 3.53 -3.87 -12.15
C GLU A 104 4.12 -4.21 -10.79
N TRP A 105 5.46 -4.20 -10.71
CA TRP A 105 6.20 -4.41 -9.46
C TRP A 105 6.95 -3.16 -9.02
N MET A 106 6.92 -2.94 -7.73
CA MET A 106 7.73 -1.95 -7.04
C MET A 106 8.61 -2.62 -5.99
N VAL A 107 9.88 -2.20 -5.95
CA VAL A 107 10.82 -2.53 -4.88
C VAL A 107 11.34 -1.24 -4.26
N CYS A 108 11.22 -1.11 -2.95
CA CYS A 108 11.77 0.01 -2.20
C CYS A 108 12.64 -0.50 -1.06
N LEU A 109 13.95 -0.20 -1.08
CA LEU A 109 14.83 -0.51 0.04
C LEU A 109 14.77 0.60 1.07
N VAL A 110 14.44 0.26 2.31
CA VAL A 110 14.55 1.18 3.44
C VAL A 110 15.98 1.13 3.95
N ILE A 111 16.67 2.27 3.90
CA ILE A 111 18.09 2.33 4.23
C ILE A 111 18.39 3.33 5.36
N ASN A 112 19.41 3.00 6.16
CA ASN A 112 19.96 3.85 7.24
C ASN A 112 21.10 4.76 6.75
N ARG A 113 21.04 5.15 5.50
CA ARG A 113 22.03 6.03 4.84
C ARG A 113 21.32 6.99 3.90
N THR A 114 22.00 8.02 3.46
CA THR A 114 21.47 8.96 2.45
C THR A 114 21.55 8.42 1.02
N LYS A 115 22.39 7.41 0.78
CA LYS A 115 22.56 6.75 -0.53
C LYS A 115 22.79 5.25 -0.33
N LEU A 116 22.33 4.45 -1.29
CA LEU A 116 22.67 3.03 -1.38
C LEU A 116 23.97 2.87 -2.16
N PRO A 117 25.02 2.31 -1.55
CA PRO A 117 26.24 2.00 -2.32
C PRO A 117 25.96 0.98 -3.42
N TYR A 118 26.57 1.14 -4.57
CA TYR A 118 26.42 0.27 -5.75
C TYR A 118 24.97 0.10 -6.24
N ALA A 119 24.13 1.14 -6.08
CA ALA A 119 22.71 1.11 -6.43
C ALA A 119 22.46 0.65 -7.87
N ASP A 120 23.29 1.10 -8.82
CA ASP A 120 23.17 0.75 -10.25
C ASP A 120 23.25 -0.76 -10.47
N ALA A 121 24.16 -1.45 -9.75
CA ALA A 121 24.30 -2.91 -9.84
C ALA A 121 23.07 -3.65 -9.30
N LEU A 122 22.39 -3.12 -8.28
CA LEU A 122 21.12 -3.67 -7.82
C LEU A 122 20.01 -3.44 -8.84
N VAL A 123 19.94 -2.24 -9.39
CA VAL A 123 18.98 -1.89 -10.46
C VAL A 123 19.13 -2.81 -11.65
N GLU A 124 20.36 -3.03 -12.15
CA GLU A 124 20.64 -3.93 -13.28
C GLU A 124 20.11 -5.37 -13.08
N GLU A 125 20.08 -5.87 -11.85
CA GLU A 125 19.53 -7.20 -11.57
C GLU A 125 18.01 -7.17 -11.38
N LEU A 126 17.46 -6.17 -10.69
CA LEU A 126 16.02 -6.10 -10.43
C LEU A 126 15.20 -5.83 -11.70
N VAL A 127 15.71 -5.04 -12.65
CA VAL A 127 15.01 -4.75 -13.91
C VAL A 127 14.83 -5.97 -14.82
N LYS A 128 15.57 -7.05 -14.59
CA LYS A 128 15.41 -8.32 -15.30
C LYS A 128 14.15 -9.09 -14.85
N LEU A 129 13.59 -8.72 -13.71
CA LEU A 129 12.38 -9.36 -13.19
C LEU A 129 11.15 -8.81 -13.93
N GLU A 130 10.31 -9.71 -14.40
CA GLU A 130 9.12 -9.38 -15.18
C GLU A 130 8.18 -8.42 -14.43
N GLY A 131 7.70 -7.39 -15.10
CA GLY A 131 6.80 -6.39 -14.54
C GLY A 131 7.47 -5.35 -13.63
N MET A 132 8.79 -5.36 -13.47
CA MET A 132 9.48 -4.35 -12.66
C MET A 132 9.28 -2.96 -13.25
N THR A 133 8.65 -2.07 -12.47
CA THR A 133 8.25 -0.72 -12.90
C THR A 133 8.89 0.37 -12.06
N SER A 134 9.13 0.08 -10.77
CA SER A 134 9.62 1.05 -9.80
C SER A 134 10.69 0.46 -8.89
N ILE A 135 11.86 1.10 -8.84
CA ILE A 135 12.92 0.77 -7.89
C ILE A 135 13.33 2.06 -7.19
N SER A 136 13.27 2.06 -5.86
CA SER A 136 13.53 3.25 -5.05
C SER A 136 14.22 2.91 -3.74
N ILE A 137 14.73 3.93 -3.06
CA ILE A 137 15.16 3.88 -1.67
C ILE A 137 14.28 4.78 -0.81
N ASN A 138 14.00 4.35 0.39
CA ASN A 138 13.42 5.17 1.45
C ASN A 138 14.48 5.41 2.53
N ILE A 139 14.76 6.67 2.80
CA ILE A 139 15.81 7.08 3.74
C ILE A 139 15.21 7.17 5.15
N ASN A 140 15.60 6.24 6.01
CA ASN A 140 15.21 6.24 7.42
C ASN A 140 16.43 6.04 8.33
N GLN A 141 16.99 7.14 8.83
CA GLN A 141 18.15 7.14 9.75
C GLN A 141 17.71 7.25 11.23
N LYS A 142 16.41 7.36 11.49
CA LYS A 142 15.87 7.47 12.85
C LYS A 142 15.90 6.09 13.53
N ASN A 143 16.40 6.03 14.75
CA ASN A 143 16.34 4.81 15.58
C ASN A 143 14.97 4.71 16.26
N THR A 144 13.96 4.33 15.49
CA THR A 144 12.58 4.19 15.93
C THR A 144 11.95 2.96 15.30
N ASN A 145 10.79 2.52 15.81
CA ASN A 145 10.00 1.42 15.25
C ASN A 145 9.29 1.78 13.93
N VAL A 146 9.36 3.05 13.49
CA VAL A 146 8.78 3.46 12.21
C VAL A 146 9.65 2.92 11.09
N ILE A 147 9.05 2.13 10.20
CA ILE A 147 9.77 1.46 9.10
C ILE A 147 10.16 2.48 8.02
N LEU A 148 9.21 3.28 7.53
CA LEU A 148 9.43 4.22 6.44
C LEU A 148 9.82 5.60 6.97
N GLY A 149 10.90 6.15 6.42
CA GLY A 149 11.25 7.56 6.61
C GLY A 149 10.44 8.49 5.69
N GLU A 150 10.69 9.77 5.81
CA GLU A 150 9.95 10.81 5.08
C GLU A 150 10.39 10.91 3.60
N LYS A 151 11.66 10.64 3.32
CA LYS A 151 12.26 10.84 1.98
C LYS A 151 12.31 9.54 1.20
N VAL A 152 11.80 9.57 -0.03
CA VAL A 152 11.93 8.52 -1.04
C VAL A 152 12.73 9.07 -2.22
N GLU A 153 13.67 8.29 -2.75
CA GLU A 153 14.40 8.60 -3.97
C GLU A 153 14.24 7.46 -4.96
N THR A 154 13.82 7.79 -6.17
CA THR A 154 13.73 6.82 -7.27
C THR A 154 15.13 6.53 -7.79
N LEU A 155 15.47 5.24 -7.87
CA LEU A 155 16.70 4.76 -8.49
C LEU A 155 16.48 4.44 -9.97
N TRP A 156 15.29 3.88 -10.29
CA TRP A 156 14.94 3.53 -11.67
C TRP A 156 13.43 3.47 -11.84
N GLY A 157 12.98 3.77 -13.06
CA GLY A 157 11.56 3.68 -13.44
C GLY A 157 10.70 4.77 -12.83
N SER A 158 9.47 4.44 -12.48
CA SER A 158 8.48 5.35 -11.90
C SER A 158 8.61 5.44 -10.38
N LEU A 159 8.16 6.56 -9.79
CA LEU A 159 8.00 6.69 -8.33
C LEU A 159 6.88 5.82 -7.79
N TYR A 160 5.92 5.42 -8.62
CA TYR A 160 4.73 4.67 -8.25
C TYR A 160 4.46 3.55 -9.26
N ILE A 161 3.67 2.58 -8.82
CA ILE A 161 2.96 1.64 -9.68
C ILE A 161 1.51 2.05 -9.79
N THR A 162 0.82 1.55 -10.83
CA THR A 162 -0.62 1.74 -11.00
C THR A 162 -1.33 0.43 -10.68
N ASP A 163 -2.52 0.53 -10.07
CA ASP A 163 -3.44 -0.59 -9.93
C ASP A 163 -4.88 -0.08 -10.02
N TYR A 164 -5.84 -0.99 -10.17
CA TYR A 164 -7.25 -0.66 -10.34
C TYR A 164 -8.09 -1.27 -9.23
N ILE A 165 -9.18 -0.58 -8.88
CA ILE A 165 -10.26 -1.11 -8.03
C ILE A 165 -11.53 -1.09 -8.87
N HIS A 166 -12.09 -2.27 -9.14
CA HIS A 166 -13.28 -2.43 -9.96
C HIS A 166 -14.54 -2.50 -9.10
N LEU A 167 -15.65 -2.03 -9.65
CA LEU A 167 -16.96 -2.30 -9.10
C LEU A 167 -17.28 -3.78 -9.30
N ARG A 168 -17.83 -4.41 -8.25
CA ARG A 168 -18.29 -5.80 -8.27
C ARG A 168 -19.79 -5.87 -8.06
N THR A 169 -20.49 -6.61 -8.91
CA THR A 169 -21.94 -6.70 -8.87
C THR A 169 -22.45 -8.14 -8.99
N GLY A 170 -23.70 -8.35 -8.59
CA GLY A 170 -24.34 -9.67 -8.62
C GLY A 170 -23.85 -10.63 -7.54
N ALA A 171 -24.48 -11.78 -7.44
CA ALA A 171 -24.17 -12.81 -6.45
C ALA A 171 -22.76 -13.40 -6.64
N ASP A 172 -22.27 -13.43 -7.87
CA ASP A 172 -20.96 -13.99 -8.24
C ASP A 172 -19.85 -12.93 -8.29
N TRP A 173 -20.10 -11.74 -7.79
CA TRP A 173 -19.11 -10.65 -7.72
C TRP A 173 -18.44 -10.34 -9.07
N GLN A 174 -19.19 -10.26 -10.14
CA GLN A 174 -18.70 -9.95 -11.48
C GLN A 174 -18.13 -8.53 -11.54
N VAL A 175 -17.04 -8.37 -12.30
CA VAL A 175 -16.43 -7.05 -12.55
C VAL A 175 -17.34 -6.24 -13.45
N GLU A 176 -17.60 -4.97 -13.08
CA GLU A 176 -18.34 -4.01 -13.87
C GLU A 176 -17.46 -2.79 -14.20
N GLY A 177 -17.35 -2.48 -15.49
CA GLY A 177 -16.60 -1.33 -15.98
C GLY A 177 -15.09 -1.50 -15.92
N ASP A 178 -14.36 -0.41 -16.22
CA ASP A 178 -12.90 -0.38 -16.34
C ASP A 178 -12.17 -0.23 -15.00
N GLY A 179 -12.90 0.04 -13.92
CA GLY A 179 -12.34 0.31 -12.58
C GLY A 179 -11.75 1.71 -12.44
N ILE A 180 -11.38 2.05 -11.21
CA ILE A 180 -10.72 3.31 -10.86
C ILE A 180 -9.22 3.04 -10.72
N ALA A 181 -8.41 3.77 -11.48
CA ALA A 181 -6.95 3.67 -11.45
C ALA A 181 -6.35 4.43 -10.27
N TYR A 182 -5.37 3.86 -9.60
CA TYR A 182 -4.64 4.49 -8.50
C TYR A 182 -3.13 4.39 -8.70
N ARG A 183 -2.45 5.54 -8.58
CA ARG A 183 -1.01 5.60 -8.43
C ARG A 183 -0.64 5.35 -6.97
N ILE A 184 0.24 4.38 -6.76
CA ILE A 184 0.59 3.86 -5.44
C ILE A 184 2.10 4.03 -5.25
N SER A 185 2.50 4.93 -4.35
CA SER A 185 3.91 5.14 -3.96
C SER A 185 4.35 4.15 -2.88
N PRO A 186 5.64 4.06 -2.53
CA PRO A 186 6.10 3.25 -1.39
C PRO A 186 5.39 3.58 -0.08
N GLN A 187 5.05 4.86 0.14
CA GLN A 187 4.46 5.36 1.39
C GLN A 187 2.93 5.33 1.40
N SER A 188 2.27 5.21 0.24
CA SER A 188 0.81 5.20 0.16
C SER A 188 0.20 4.08 0.99
N PHE A 189 -0.89 4.37 1.69
CA PHE A 189 -1.77 3.31 2.17
C PHE A 189 -2.62 2.82 0.98
N TYR A 190 -2.61 1.53 0.75
CA TYR A 190 -3.44 0.85 -0.24
C TYR A 190 -3.77 -0.54 0.29
N GLN A 191 -5.01 -0.97 0.17
CA GLN A 191 -5.49 -2.23 0.73
C GLN A 191 -4.70 -3.42 0.17
N VAL A 192 -4.33 -4.36 1.06
CA VAL A 192 -3.39 -5.43 0.72
C VAL A 192 -4.02 -6.65 0.05
N ASN A 193 -5.35 -6.73 0.04
CA ASN A 193 -6.12 -7.78 -0.62
C ASN A 193 -7.01 -7.16 -1.70
N PRO A 194 -6.55 -7.05 -2.96
CA PRO A 194 -7.27 -6.33 -4.01
C PRO A 194 -8.69 -6.86 -4.24
N ILE A 195 -8.86 -8.17 -4.36
CA ILE A 195 -10.16 -8.79 -4.65
C ILE A 195 -11.17 -8.53 -3.52
N GLN A 196 -10.75 -8.72 -2.27
CA GLN A 196 -11.64 -8.43 -1.13
C GLN A 196 -11.89 -6.94 -0.95
N THR A 197 -10.96 -6.09 -1.36
CA THR A 197 -11.16 -4.64 -1.36
C THR A 197 -12.25 -4.24 -2.34
N GLU A 198 -12.26 -4.82 -3.54
CA GLU A 198 -13.32 -4.58 -4.52
C GLU A 198 -14.70 -5.02 -3.98
N LYS A 199 -14.78 -6.21 -3.38
CA LYS A 199 -16.02 -6.70 -2.74
C LYS A 199 -16.47 -5.77 -1.60
N LEU A 200 -15.53 -5.39 -0.71
CA LEU A 200 -15.80 -4.49 0.42
C LEU A 200 -16.31 -3.12 -0.05
N TYR A 201 -15.64 -2.51 -1.03
CA TYR A 201 -16.01 -1.17 -1.51
C TYR A 201 -17.32 -1.22 -2.29
N SER A 202 -17.58 -2.27 -3.05
CA SER A 202 -18.86 -2.49 -3.74
C SER A 202 -20.01 -2.66 -2.77
N THR A 203 -19.79 -3.42 -1.67
CA THR A 203 -20.77 -3.56 -0.58
C THR A 203 -21.04 -2.21 0.10
N ALA A 204 -19.98 -1.46 0.42
CA ALA A 204 -20.12 -0.14 1.02
C ALA A 204 -20.89 0.83 0.11
N LEU A 205 -20.61 0.81 -1.20
CA LEU A 205 -21.34 1.62 -2.18
C LEU A 205 -22.83 1.22 -2.27
N ALA A 206 -23.11 -0.09 -2.25
CA ALA A 206 -24.49 -0.58 -2.27
C ALA A 206 -25.26 -0.16 -1.00
N TYR A 207 -24.65 -0.30 0.19
CA TYR A 207 -25.28 0.11 1.44
C TYR A 207 -25.44 1.63 1.57
N ALA A 208 -24.55 2.42 0.96
CA ALA A 208 -24.69 3.88 0.92
C ALA A 208 -25.93 4.33 0.17
N GLY A 209 -26.49 3.51 -0.73
CA GLY A 209 -27.74 3.77 -1.44
C GLY A 209 -27.72 5.09 -2.24
N LEU A 210 -26.57 5.47 -2.79
CA LEU A 210 -26.38 6.77 -3.45
C LEU A 210 -27.22 6.86 -4.73
N THR A 211 -27.94 7.97 -4.88
CA THR A 211 -28.83 8.27 -6.02
C THR A 211 -28.24 9.28 -7.00
N GLY A 212 -27.09 9.88 -6.67
CA GLY A 212 -26.45 10.96 -7.43
C GLY A 212 -26.77 12.37 -6.89
N GLU A 213 -27.52 12.46 -5.79
CA GLU A 213 -27.86 13.75 -5.17
C GLU A 213 -27.13 14.00 -3.84
N GLU A 214 -26.47 12.97 -3.30
CA GLU A 214 -25.85 13.01 -1.98
C GLU A 214 -24.44 13.61 -2.03
N SER A 215 -24.08 14.31 -0.95
CA SER A 215 -22.72 14.67 -0.60
C SER A 215 -22.15 13.68 0.41
N VAL A 216 -21.00 13.12 0.12
CA VAL A 216 -20.33 12.08 0.93
C VAL A 216 -19.05 12.65 1.56
N TRP A 217 -18.81 12.34 2.83
CA TRP A 217 -17.57 12.67 3.54
C TRP A 217 -16.76 11.43 3.82
N ASP A 218 -15.50 11.44 3.39
CA ASP A 218 -14.48 10.44 3.74
C ASP A 218 -13.44 11.11 4.64
N LEU A 219 -13.51 10.83 5.94
CA LEU A 219 -12.80 11.58 6.97
C LEU A 219 -11.33 11.16 7.16
N TYR A 220 -10.92 10.07 6.54
CA TYR A 220 -9.56 9.53 6.57
C TYR A 220 -9.19 8.97 5.20
N CYS A 221 -9.28 9.81 4.17
CA CYS A 221 -9.34 9.38 2.78
C CYS A 221 -8.02 8.79 2.24
N GLY A 222 -6.89 9.01 2.89
CA GLY A 222 -5.59 8.60 2.38
C GLY A 222 -5.34 9.13 0.96
N ILE A 223 -5.00 8.24 0.03
CA ILE A 223 -4.82 8.57 -1.40
C ILE A 223 -6.15 8.59 -2.18
N GLY A 224 -7.28 8.65 -1.49
CA GLY A 224 -8.62 8.78 -2.08
C GLY A 224 -9.25 7.47 -2.56
N THR A 225 -8.83 6.30 -2.05
CA THR A 225 -9.28 5.01 -2.61
C THR A 225 -10.79 4.82 -2.53
N ILE A 226 -11.40 4.98 -1.37
CA ILE A 226 -12.86 4.85 -1.23
C ILE A 226 -13.58 6.12 -1.69
N SER A 227 -12.98 7.30 -1.49
CA SER A 227 -13.54 8.58 -1.95
C SER A 227 -13.84 8.55 -3.45
N LEU A 228 -12.86 8.19 -4.28
CA LEU A 228 -13.00 8.14 -5.73
C LEU A 228 -13.92 7.00 -6.17
N PHE A 229 -13.92 5.90 -5.42
CA PHE A 229 -14.84 4.79 -5.68
C PHE A 229 -16.31 5.20 -5.47
N LEU A 230 -16.61 5.94 -4.38
CA LEU A 230 -17.95 6.47 -4.09
C LEU A 230 -18.35 7.61 -5.04
N ALA A 231 -17.39 8.38 -5.56
CA ALA A 231 -17.64 9.47 -6.50
C ALA A 231 -18.34 9.03 -7.79
N GLN A 232 -18.28 7.73 -8.13
CA GLN A 232 -19.02 7.16 -9.28
C GLN A 232 -20.54 7.27 -9.13
N ARG A 233 -21.05 7.40 -7.91
CA ARG A 233 -22.50 7.42 -7.62
C ARG A 233 -22.94 8.61 -6.77
N ALA A 234 -22.02 9.36 -6.18
CA ALA A 234 -22.30 10.54 -5.38
C ALA A 234 -22.40 11.79 -6.25
N LYS A 235 -23.17 12.80 -5.80
CA LYS A 235 -23.13 14.14 -6.38
C LYS A 235 -21.81 14.82 -6.12
N GLN A 236 -21.30 14.71 -4.88
CA GLN A 236 -20.05 15.31 -4.45
C GLN A 236 -19.40 14.47 -3.35
N VAL A 237 -18.09 14.30 -3.40
CA VAL A 237 -17.31 13.64 -2.34
C VAL A 237 -16.30 14.62 -1.77
N TYR A 238 -16.19 14.65 -0.44
CA TYR A 238 -15.22 15.46 0.31
C TYR A 238 -14.29 14.52 1.08
N GLY A 239 -13.01 14.49 0.72
CA GLY A 239 -11.99 13.69 1.38
C GLY A 239 -11.15 14.54 2.34
N VAL A 240 -10.91 14.06 3.55
CA VAL A 240 -10.07 14.71 4.55
C VAL A 240 -8.96 13.74 4.99
N GLU A 241 -7.73 14.21 5.03
CA GLU A 241 -6.57 13.44 5.47
C GLU A 241 -5.53 14.39 6.08
N ILE A 242 -4.88 13.95 7.14
CA ILE A 242 -3.88 14.76 7.85
C ILE A 242 -2.54 14.82 7.11
N VAL A 243 -2.23 13.81 6.29
CA VAL A 243 -0.96 13.69 5.56
C VAL A 243 -1.02 14.46 4.25
N PRO A 244 -0.27 15.59 4.09
CA PRO A 244 -0.33 16.43 2.88
C PRO A 244 0.00 15.67 1.60
N GLN A 245 0.98 14.74 1.64
CA GLN A 245 1.36 13.96 0.47
C GLN A 245 0.23 13.03 0.02
N ALA A 246 -0.51 12.41 0.94
CA ALA A 246 -1.65 11.56 0.60
C ALA A 246 -2.76 12.35 -0.11
N ILE A 247 -3.00 13.60 0.31
CA ILE A 247 -3.94 14.50 -0.37
C ILE A 247 -3.45 14.88 -1.77
N ALA A 248 -2.15 15.13 -1.93
CA ALA A 248 -1.59 15.38 -3.26
C ALA A 248 -1.80 14.17 -4.17
N ASP A 249 -1.53 12.97 -3.68
CA ASP A 249 -1.76 11.71 -4.40
C ASP A 249 -3.25 11.49 -4.72
N ALA A 250 -4.17 11.82 -3.78
CA ALA A 250 -5.62 11.72 -4.00
C ALA A 250 -6.09 12.63 -5.14
N LYS A 251 -5.60 13.88 -5.19
CA LYS A 251 -5.90 14.82 -6.27
C LYS A 251 -5.37 14.35 -7.63
N GLU A 252 -4.15 13.80 -7.67
CA GLU A 252 -3.61 13.22 -8.89
C GLU A 252 -4.38 11.97 -9.33
N ASN A 253 -4.85 11.13 -8.38
CA ASN A 253 -5.69 9.99 -8.67
C ASN A 253 -7.08 10.42 -9.20
N ALA A 254 -7.69 11.47 -8.66
CA ALA A 254 -8.91 12.04 -9.21
C ALA A 254 -8.72 12.50 -10.65
N LYS A 255 -7.65 13.24 -10.91
CA LYS A 255 -7.29 13.74 -12.25
C LYS A 255 -7.02 12.59 -13.22
N LEU A 256 -6.31 11.54 -12.79
CA LEU A 256 -6.01 10.36 -13.59
C LEU A 256 -7.28 9.70 -14.13
N ASN A 257 -8.35 9.71 -13.33
CA ASN A 257 -9.64 9.10 -13.68
C ASN A 257 -10.67 10.09 -14.25
N GLY A 258 -10.32 11.36 -14.44
CA GLY A 258 -11.27 12.39 -14.89
C GLY A 258 -12.41 12.67 -13.89
N ILE A 259 -12.21 12.33 -12.61
CA ILE A 259 -13.21 12.55 -11.55
C ILE A 259 -13.13 14.00 -11.10
N THR A 260 -14.23 14.74 -11.30
CA THR A 260 -14.32 16.19 -10.99
C THR A 260 -15.21 16.51 -9.81
N ASN A 261 -15.98 15.54 -9.31
CA ASN A 261 -16.89 15.65 -8.16
C ASN A 261 -16.28 15.13 -6.85
N ALA A 262 -14.94 15.21 -6.71
CA ALA A 262 -14.23 14.87 -5.48
C ALA A 262 -13.27 16.01 -5.12
N GLU A 263 -13.38 16.52 -3.89
CA GLU A 263 -12.50 17.53 -3.32
C GLU A 263 -11.75 16.98 -2.12
N PHE A 264 -10.46 17.37 -1.97
CA PHE A 264 -9.59 16.83 -0.94
C PHE A 264 -8.93 17.92 -0.11
N PHE A 265 -8.97 17.77 1.23
CA PHE A 265 -8.50 18.73 2.21
C PHE A 265 -7.47 18.15 3.15
N VAL A 266 -6.36 18.88 3.35
CA VAL A 266 -5.37 18.55 4.36
C VAL A 266 -5.82 19.07 5.72
N GLY A 267 -5.92 18.19 6.71
CA GLY A 267 -6.25 18.58 8.07
C GLY A 267 -6.82 17.46 8.91
N LYS A 268 -7.11 17.76 10.16
CA LYS A 268 -7.82 16.82 11.03
C LYS A 268 -9.31 16.85 10.71
N ALA A 269 -9.95 15.70 10.75
CA ALA A 269 -11.37 15.55 10.42
C ALA A 269 -12.25 16.48 11.25
N GLU A 270 -11.99 16.55 12.56
CA GLU A 270 -12.74 17.38 13.50
C GLU A 270 -12.63 18.89 13.22
N ASP A 271 -11.48 19.35 12.72
CA ASP A 271 -11.24 20.77 12.39
C ASP A 271 -11.92 21.17 11.07
N ILE A 272 -11.86 20.26 10.07
CA ILE A 272 -12.43 20.50 8.74
C ILE A 272 -13.95 20.40 8.76
N CYS A 273 -14.53 19.36 9.36
CA CYS A 273 -15.99 19.19 9.43
C CYS A 273 -16.67 20.36 10.16
N GLY A 274 -16.06 20.90 11.22
CA GLY A 274 -16.57 22.06 11.94
C GLY A 274 -16.60 23.35 11.10
N ARG A 275 -15.68 23.48 10.12
CA ARG A 275 -15.65 24.63 9.17
C ARG A 275 -16.57 24.40 7.98
N ALA A 276 -16.59 23.19 7.43
CA ALA A 276 -17.36 22.84 6.25
C ALA A 276 -18.87 22.84 6.49
N ALA A 277 -19.35 22.52 7.69
CA ALA A 277 -20.75 22.72 8.07
C ALA A 277 -21.23 24.18 7.94
N ARG A 278 -20.30 25.15 7.78
CA ARG A 278 -20.59 26.55 7.49
C ARG A 278 -20.52 26.91 6.00
N ILE A 279 -19.93 26.05 5.16
CA ILE A 279 -19.71 26.32 3.73
C ILE A 279 -20.76 25.61 2.87
N ILE A 280 -21.35 24.51 3.38
CA ILE A 280 -22.34 23.67 2.66
C ILE A 280 -23.82 24.16 2.97
N LYS A 281 -23.97 25.27 3.63
CA LYS A 281 -25.25 25.99 3.71
C LYS A 281 -25.28 26.99 2.56
#